data_14d56dc32b39defc4c6171ba0c90e659
#
_entry.id   14d56dc32b39defc4c6171ba0c90e659
#
_cell.length_a   1.000
_cell.length_b   1.000
_cell.length_c   1.000
_cell.angle_alpha   90.00
_cell.angle_beta   90.00
_cell.angle_gamma   90.00
#
_symmetry.space_group_name_H-M   'P 1'
#
loop_
_entity.id
_entity.type
_entity.pdbx_description
1 polymer ?
#
loop_
_entity_poly.entity_id
_entity_poly.type
_entity_poly.pdbx_seq_one_letter_code
_entity_poly.pdbx_strand_id
1 'polypeptide(L)'
;MPRRTSRPALIAAAVIALILACGPRVQRNAAASAHDANATTVPSIDTAIAASTRVTVGSGVDFALHVTNLHDHALELRFPSGQTHEFVVIDSAGREVWRWSDGRLFTQSIQTKLLGSRESITFADRWDGGGRTGRFTAISTLRSANHPVEERVDFVLP
;
A
#
# COMPACT_ATOMS: atom_id res chain seq x y z
N MET A 1 68.64 -20.70 -27.81
CA MET A 1 69.42 -20.09 -28.91
C MET A 1 68.48 -19.26 -29.73
N PRO A 2 68.98 -18.23 -30.30
CA PRO A 2 68.58 -16.91 -29.89
C PRO A 2 68.05 -16.03 -31.06
N ARG A 3 67.83 -14.83 -30.69
CA ARG A 3 67.90 -13.55 -31.46
C ARG A 3 66.60 -13.06 -32.01
N ARG A 4 66.27 -11.93 -31.51
CA ARG A 4 66.68 -10.53 -31.72
C ARG A 4 65.83 -9.85 -32.76
N THR A 5 65.32 -8.81 -32.29
CA THR A 5 65.43 -7.38 -32.66
C THR A 5 64.41 -7.00 -33.71
N SER A 6 63.79 -5.87 -33.75
CA SER A 6 64.17 -4.52 -33.38
C SER A 6 62.96 -3.62 -33.42
N ARG A 7 63.02 -2.58 -32.62
CA ARG A 7 62.35 -1.29 -32.85
C ARG A 7 62.95 -0.59 -34.09
N PRO A 8 62.39 0.44 -34.67
CA PRO A 8 62.03 1.73 -34.08
C PRO A 8 60.69 2.32 -34.62
N ALA A 9 60.01 3.13 -33.87
CA ALA A 9 60.06 4.56 -33.69
C ALA A 9 59.93 5.41 -34.97
N LEU A 10 58.99 6.31 -34.92
CA LEU A 10 59.01 7.73 -35.31
C LEU A 10 57.65 8.18 -35.82
N ILE A 11 57.01 9.04 -35.04
CA ILE A 11 56.95 10.52 -35.17
C ILE A 11 55.96 10.98 -36.25
N ALA A 12 55.08 11.74 -35.82
CA ALA A 12 54.69 13.10 -36.11
C ALA A 12 53.22 13.26 -36.23
N ALA A 13 52.74 14.02 -35.36
CA ALA A 13 52.38 15.42 -35.44
C ALA A 13 50.95 15.64 -35.97
N ALA A 14 50.16 16.00 -35.02
CA ALA A 14 49.45 17.27 -34.91
C ALA A 14 48.63 17.69 -36.12
N VAL A 15 47.36 17.89 -35.91
CA VAL A 15 46.73 19.20 -36.15
C VAL A 15 45.39 19.28 -35.40
N ILE A 16 45.35 20.28 -34.63
CA ILE A 16 44.27 20.92 -33.94
C ILE A 16 43.15 21.29 -34.91
N ALA A 17 41.92 20.91 -34.55
CA ALA A 17 40.76 21.65 -35.00
C ALA A 17 39.83 21.85 -33.80
N LEU A 18 40.02 22.99 -33.14
CA LEU A 18 39.02 23.58 -32.28
C LEU A 18 37.80 23.91 -33.12
N ILE A 19 36.71 23.27 -32.83
CA ILE A 19 35.40 23.80 -33.19
C ILE A 19 34.68 24.08 -31.87
N LEU A 20 34.69 25.36 -31.50
CA LEU A 20 33.82 25.92 -30.50
C LEU A 20 32.40 25.88 -31.04
N ALA A 21 31.61 24.92 -30.60
CA ALA A 21 30.18 25.00 -30.68
C ALA A 21 29.66 25.41 -29.28
N CYS A 22 29.58 26.70 -29.07
CA CYS A 22 28.77 27.27 -27.99
C CYS A 22 27.30 27.00 -28.29
N GLY A 23 26.79 25.89 -27.78
CA GLY A 23 25.35 25.71 -27.60
C GLY A 23 24.96 26.15 -26.19
N PRO A 24 23.88 26.90 -25.98
CA PRO A 24 23.46 27.27 -24.64
C PRO A 24 23.07 26.02 -23.88
N ARG A 25 23.90 25.62 -22.93
CA ARG A 25 23.51 24.64 -21.90
C ARG A 25 22.43 25.31 -21.08
N VAL A 26 21.18 24.90 -21.30
CA VAL A 26 20.12 25.10 -20.34
C VAL A 26 20.51 24.33 -19.11
N GLN A 27 21.08 25.03 -18.18
CA GLN A 27 21.36 24.56 -16.84
C GLN A 27 19.98 24.37 -16.19
N ARG A 28 19.43 23.16 -16.28
CA ARG A 28 18.33 22.79 -15.42
C ARG A 28 18.87 22.80 -14.01
N ASN A 29 18.57 23.88 -13.33
CA ASN A 29 18.70 23.93 -11.89
C ASN A 29 17.84 22.78 -11.36
N ALA A 30 18.52 21.71 -10.97
CA ALA A 30 17.96 20.77 -10.03
C ALA A 30 17.85 21.52 -8.69
N ALA A 31 16.79 22.30 -8.56
CA ALA A 31 16.32 22.69 -7.26
C ALA A 31 15.94 21.34 -6.60
N ALA A 32 16.81 20.90 -5.70
CA ALA A 32 16.47 19.91 -4.73
C ALA A 32 15.32 20.53 -3.91
N SER A 33 14.11 20.30 -4.36
CA SER A 33 12.92 20.46 -3.53
C SER A 33 13.07 19.42 -2.44
N ALA A 34 13.50 19.89 -1.26
CA ALA A 34 13.22 19.19 -0.04
C ALA A 34 11.70 19.01 0.00
N HIS A 35 11.24 17.84 -0.43
CA HIS A 35 9.87 17.42 -0.23
C HIS A 35 9.76 17.13 1.25
N ASP A 36 9.11 18.04 1.93
CA ASP A 36 8.56 17.83 3.24
C ASP A 36 7.90 16.46 3.29
N ALA A 37 8.45 15.60 4.15
CA ALA A 37 7.90 14.29 4.45
C ALA A 37 6.62 14.44 5.29
N ASN A 38 5.66 15.18 4.77
CA ASN A 38 4.29 15.21 5.25
C ASN A 38 3.35 14.76 4.13
N ALA A 39 3.69 13.63 3.52
CA ALA A 39 2.75 12.92 2.69
C ALA A 39 1.67 12.36 3.63
N THR A 40 0.66 13.17 3.88
CA THR A 40 -0.66 12.67 4.22
C THR A 40 -0.99 11.67 3.12
N THR A 41 -0.90 10.39 3.43
CA THR A 41 -1.37 9.32 2.53
C THR A 41 -2.87 9.52 2.43
N VAL A 42 -3.28 10.27 1.41
CA VAL A 42 -4.69 10.31 1.02
C VAL A 42 -4.99 8.88 0.58
N PRO A 43 -5.93 8.16 1.22
CA PRO A 43 -6.31 6.84 0.77
C PRO A 43 -6.71 6.96 -0.70
N SER A 44 -6.13 6.15 -1.55
CA SER A 44 -6.50 6.08 -2.96
C SER A 44 -7.96 5.67 -3.01
N ILE A 45 -8.85 6.60 -3.31
CA ILE A 45 -10.25 6.27 -3.52
C ILE A 45 -10.29 5.41 -4.78
N ASP A 46 -10.38 4.11 -4.59
CA ASP A 46 -10.68 3.19 -5.69
C ASP A 46 -12.14 3.48 -6.11
N THR A 47 -12.29 4.09 -7.27
CA THR A 47 -13.61 4.46 -7.78
C THR A 47 -14.47 3.25 -8.17
N ALA A 48 -13.89 2.05 -8.17
CA ALA A 48 -14.57 0.80 -8.52
C ALA A 48 -15.42 0.25 -7.37
N ILE A 49 -15.04 0.55 -6.14
CA ILE A 49 -15.72 0.06 -4.93
C ILE A 49 -15.96 1.20 -3.95
N ALA A 50 -17.03 1.09 -3.16
CA ALA A 50 -17.22 1.84 -1.93
C ALA A 50 -17.02 0.92 -0.74
N ALA A 51 -16.37 1.43 0.29
CA ALA A 51 -16.23 0.70 1.54
C ALA A 51 -16.68 1.56 2.72
N SER A 52 -17.17 0.92 3.75
CA SER A 52 -17.50 1.54 5.02
C SER A 52 -17.36 0.55 6.17
N THR A 53 -16.89 1.03 7.30
CA THR A 53 -16.80 0.23 8.52
C THR A 53 -17.83 0.67 9.53
N ARG A 54 -18.55 -0.29 10.09
CA ARG A 54 -19.42 -0.10 11.25
C ARG A 54 -18.79 -0.75 12.46
N VAL A 55 -18.79 -0.02 13.58
CA VAL A 55 -18.39 -0.51 14.90
C VAL A 55 -19.59 -0.38 15.83
N THR A 56 -19.94 -1.47 16.50
CA THR A 56 -21.04 -1.49 17.48
C THR A 56 -20.51 -1.98 18.81
N VAL A 57 -20.65 -1.14 19.84
CA VAL A 57 -20.20 -1.46 21.20
C VAL A 57 -21.40 -1.98 22.01
N GLY A 58 -21.24 -3.15 22.60
CA GLY A 58 -22.22 -3.82 23.48
C GLY A 58 -21.53 -4.59 24.57
N SER A 59 -21.87 -5.87 24.76
CA SER A 59 -21.11 -6.78 25.64
C SER A 59 -19.75 -7.20 25.07
N GLY A 60 -19.35 -6.63 23.97
CA GLY A 60 -18.12 -6.70 23.19
C GLY A 60 -18.21 -5.68 22.09
N VAL A 61 -17.33 -5.77 21.11
CA VAL A 61 -17.25 -4.86 19.96
C VAL A 61 -17.46 -5.68 18.70
N ASP A 62 -18.52 -5.38 17.97
CA ASP A 62 -18.80 -5.99 16.67
C ASP A 62 -18.27 -5.06 15.57
N PHE A 63 -17.51 -5.61 14.65
CA PHE A 63 -16.98 -4.92 13.46
C PHE A 63 -17.66 -5.46 12.21
N ALA A 64 -17.98 -4.58 11.27
CA ALA A 64 -18.48 -4.96 9.96
C ALA A 64 -17.89 -4.04 8.90
N LEU A 65 -17.08 -4.60 8.01
CA LEU A 65 -16.58 -3.94 6.80
C LEU A 65 -17.53 -4.28 5.65
N HIS A 66 -18.24 -3.26 5.15
CA HIS A 66 -19.11 -3.36 3.99
C HIS A 66 -18.34 -2.90 2.75
N VAL A 67 -18.36 -3.70 1.70
CA VAL A 67 -17.71 -3.38 0.41
C VAL A 67 -18.76 -3.52 -0.68
N THR A 68 -18.96 -2.49 -1.47
CA THR A 68 -19.97 -2.41 -2.54
C THR A 68 -19.29 -2.19 -3.88
N ASN A 69 -19.60 -3.01 -4.87
CA ASN A 69 -19.23 -2.77 -6.26
C ASN A 69 -20.03 -1.57 -6.81
N LEU A 70 -19.34 -0.52 -7.26
CA LEU A 70 -19.98 0.68 -7.81
C LEU A 70 -20.24 0.59 -9.33
N HIS A 71 -19.79 -0.48 -9.98
CA HIS A 71 -20.02 -0.70 -11.41
C HIS A 71 -21.37 -1.37 -11.65
N ASP A 72 -21.85 -1.24 -12.89
CA ASP A 72 -23.02 -1.90 -13.44
C ASP A 72 -22.71 -3.31 -14.00
N HIS A 73 -21.48 -3.77 -13.86
CA HIS A 73 -20.99 -5.09 -14.24
C HIS A 73 -20.27 -5.76 -13.07
N ALA A 74 -20.04 -7.06 -13.20
CA ALA A 74 -19.34 -7.81 -12.16
C ALA A 74 -17.88 -7.37 -12.01
N LEU A 75 -17.41 -7.33 -10.77
CA LEU A 75 -16.05 -6.97 -10.37
C LEU A 75 -15.37 -8.16 -9.71
N GLU A 76 -14.15 -8.45 -10.09
CA GLU A 76 -13.35 -9.50 -9.48
C GLU A 76 -12.48 -8.92 -8.36
N LEU A 77 -12.59 -9.47 -7.16
CA LEU A 77 -11.69 -9.24 -6.04
C LEU A 77 -10.70 -10.39 -5.95
N ARG A 78 -9.40 -10.10 -6.00
CA ARG A 78 -8.32 -11.09 -5.89
C ARG A 78 -7.61 -10.94 -4.57
N PHE A 79 -7.46 -12.05 -3.86
CA PHE A 79 -6.79 -12.12 -2.57
C PHE A 79 -5.56 -13.01 -2.68
N PRO A 80 -4.39 -12.58 -2.18
CA PRO A 80 -3.15 -13.36 -2.28
C PRO A 80 -3.18 -14.64 -1.43
N SER A 81 -4.13 -14.75 -0.49
CA SER A 81 -4.31 -15.88 0.41
C SER A 81 -5.76 -16.02 0.81
N GLY A 82 -6.08 -16.99 1.67
CA GLY A 82 -7.40 -17.14 2.29
C GLY A 82 -7.78 -15.99 3.25
N GLN A 83 -6.83 -15.11 3.62
CA GLN A 83 -7.12 -13.93 4.40
C GLN A 83 -7.69 -12.83 3.51
N THR A 84 -9.00 -12.66 3.52
CA THR A 84 -9.72 -11.68 2.68
C THR A 84 -9.82 -10.30 3.31
N HIS A 85 -9.76 -10.22 4.62
CA HIS A 85 -9.89 -8.98 5.39
C HIS A 85 -9.04 -9.01 6.66
N GLU A 86 -8.95 -7.88 7.33
CA GLU A 86 -8.32 -7.72 8.64
C GLU A 86 -9.09 -6.69 9.46
N PHE A 87 -9.17 -6.94 10.77
CA PHE A 87 -9.56 -5.94 11.76
C PHE A 87 -8.46 -5.81 12.79
N VAL A 88 -8.06 -4.57 13.06
CA VAL A 88 -7.07 -4.24 14.08
C VAL A 88 -7.67 -3.18 14.99
N VAL A 89 -7.45 -3.28 16.28
CA VAL A 89 -7.81 -2.25 17.24
C VAL A 89 -6.53 -1.67 17.85
N ILE A 90 -6.42 -0.36 17.80
CA ILE A 90 -5.35 0.38 18.46
C ILE A 90 -5.90 1.26 19.57
N ASP A 91 -5.11 1.46 20.62
CA ASP A 91 -5.43 2.37 21.71
C ASP A 91 -5.11 3.84 21.36
N SER A 92 -5.42 4.76 22.26
CA SER A 92 -5.14 6.20 22.10
C SER A 92 -3.66 6.56 21.99
N ALA A 93 -2.74 5.64 22.35
CA ALA A 93 -1.31 5.78 22.17
C ALA A 93 -0.81 5.16 20.84
N GLY A 94 -1.73 4.67 20.00
CA GLY A 94 -1.41 4.02 18.72
C GLY A 94 -0.90 2.59 18.86
N ARG A 95 -0.97 1.98 20.05
CA ARG A 95 -0.52 0.60 20.26
C ARG A 95 -1.63 -0.36 19.88
N GLU A 96 -1.28 -1.41 19.14
CA GLU A 96 -2.19 -2.49 18.82
C GLU A 96 -2.58 -3.25 20.09
N VAL A 97 -3.87 -3.44 20.30
CA VAL A 97 -4.44 -4.13 21.45
C VAL A 97 -5.22 -5.38 21.07
N TRP A 98 -5.58 -5.50 19.82
CA TRP A 98 -6.22 -6.68 19.26
C TRP A 98 -6.08 -6.73 17.74
N ARG A 99 -5.96 -7.94 17.22
CA ARG A 99 -5.94 -8.24 15.79
C ARG A 99 -6.75 -9.49 15.49
N TRP A 100 -7.63 -9.38 14.50
CA TRP A 100 -8.50 -10.48 14.11
C TRP A 100 -7.73 -11.71 13.61
N SER A 101 -6.65 -11.52 12.89
CA SER A 101 -5.87 -12.62 12.32
C SER A 101 -4.98 -13.35 13.32
N ASP A 102 -4.83 -12.84 14.56
CA ASP A 102 -3.99 -13.47 15.58
C ASP A 102 -4.50 -14.87 15.91
N GLY A 103 -3.58 -15.84 15.84
CA GLY A 103 -3.88 -17.25 16.09
C GLY A 103 -4.68 -17.95 14.99
N ARG A 104 -4.99 -17.29 13.87
CA ARG A 104 -5.69 -17.87 12.71
C ARG A 104 -4.70 -18.35 11.65
N LEU A 105 -5.03 -19.44 10.99
CA LEU A 105 -4.27 -19.96 9.85
C LEU A 105 -5.06 -19.72 8.56
N PHE A 106 -4.36 -19.26 7.54
CA PHE A 106 -4.95 -18.97 6.23
C PHE A 106 -4.25 -19.81 5.16
N THR A 107 -5.02 -20.27 4.19
CA THR A 107 -4.47 -20.93 3.01
C THR A 107 -3.56 -19.98 2.25
N GLN A 108 -2.44 -20.48 1.73
CA GLN A 108 -1.47 -19.70 0.95
C GLN A 108 -1.78 -19.76 -0.56
N SER A 109 -3.02 -20.00 -0.92
CA SER A 109 -3.47 -20.02 -2.31
C SER A 109 -4.25 -18.75 -2.63
N ILE A 110 -4.07 -18.26 -3.84
CA ILE A 110 -4.85 -17.12 -4.37
C ILE A 110 -6.33 -17.47 -4.33
N GLN A 111 -7.12 -16.55 -3.81
CA GLN A 111 -8.57 -16.62 -3.78
C GLN A 111 -9.15 -15.54 -4.70
N THR A 112 -10.22 -15.90 -5.39
CA THR A 112 -10.97 -14.96 -6.24
C THR A 112 -12.41 -14.92 -5.78
N LYS A 113 -12.97 -13.72 -5.64
CA LYS A 113 -14.37 -13.50 -5.35
C LYS A 113 -14.96 -12.56 -6.39
N LEU A 114 -16.03 -13.02 -7.02
CA LEU A 114 -16.79 -12.19 -7.95
C LEU A 114 -17.88 -11.45 -7.18
N LEU A 115 -17.92 -10.14 -7.35
CA LEU A 115 -18.93 -9.25 -6.78
C LEU A 115 -19.79 -8.74 -7.93
N GLY A 116 -21.06 -9.13 -7.99
CA GLY A 116 -21.97 -8.77 -9.08
C GLY A 116 -22.17 -7.26 -9.20
N SER A 117 -22.90 -6.85 -10.26
CA SER A 117 -23.28 -5.45 -10.46
C SER A 117 -23.98 -4.89 -9.24
N ARG A 118 -23.46 -3.78 -8.68
CA ARG A 118 -24.03 -3.12 -7.49
C ARG A 118 -24.16 -4.00 -6.24
N GLU A 119 -23.56 -5.17 -6.28
CA GLU A 119 -23.59 -6.11 -5.15
C GLU A 119 -22.70 -5.62 -4.01
N SER A 120 -23.09 -5.96 -2.79
CA SER A 120 -22.32 -5.69 -1.58
C SER A 120 -21.95 -6.98 -0.87
N ILE A 121 -20.76 -6.98 -0.29
CA ILE A 121 -20.31 -8.04 0.61
C ILE A 121 -19.97 -7.43 1.97
N THR A 122 -20.20 -8.20 3.04
CA THR A 122 -19.86 -7.80 4.40
C THR A 122 -18.89 -8.81 5.01
N PHE A 123 -17.82 -8.30 5.57
CA PHE A 123 -16.92 -9.05 6.44
C PHE A 123 -17.21 -8.60 7.87
N ALA A 124 -17.47 -9.53 8.77
CA ALA A 124 -17.82 -9.20 10.15
C ALA A 124 -17.08 -10.11 11.12
N ASP A 125 -16.73 -9.55 12.28
CA ASP A 125 -16.14 -10.30 13.40
C ASP A 125 -16.37 -9.55 14.71
N ARG A 126 -15.98 -10.18 15.82
CA ARG A 126 -16.23 -9.68 17.17
C ARG A 126 -14.98 -9.76 18.04
N TRP A 127 -14.77 -8.71 18.82
CA TRP A 127 -13.80 -8.63 19.90
C TRP A 127 -14.52 -8.53 21.25
N ASP A 128 -14.07 -9.24 22.26
CA ASP A 128 -14.66 -9.23 23.61
C ASP A 128 -14.28 -7.98 24.44
N GLY A 129 -13.41 -7.13 23.90
CA GLY A 129 -12.91 -5.93 24.58
C GLY A 129 -11.78 -6.19 25.57
N GLY A 130 -11.55 -7.45 25.98
CA GLY A 130 -10.49 -7.83 26.93
C GLY A 130 -10.52 -7.07 28.26
N GLY A 131 -11.69 -6.62 28.73
CA GLY A 131 -11.85 -5.82 29.95
C GLY A 131 -11.24 -4.41 29.86
N ARG A 132 -11.02 -3.90 28.65
CA ARG A 132 -10.44 -2.57 28.41
C ARG A 132 -11.52 -1.50 28.40
N THR A 133 -11.13 -0.28 28.75
CA THR A 133 -11.99 0.91 28.71
C THR A 133 -11.25 2.06 28.03
N GLY A 134 -11.97 3.09 27.56
CA GLY A 134 -11.40 4.28 26.95
C GLY A 134 -11.56 4.38 25.45
N ARG A 135 -10.72 5.18 24.79
CA ARG A 135 -10.79 5.45 23.34
C ARG A 135 -9.92 4.49 22.56
N PHE A 136 -10.47 4.02 21.46
CA PHE A 136 -9.82 3.10 20.53
C PHE A 136 -10.13 3.50 19.09
N THR A 137 -9.29 3.06 18.16
CA THR A 137 -9.55 3.15 16.73
C THR A 137 -9.58 1.74 16.15
N ALA A 138 -10.65 1.41 15.48
CA ALA A 138 -10.75 0.21 14.64
C ALA A 138 -10.19 0.51 13.25
N ILE A 139 -9.31 -0.35 12.76
CA ILE A 139 -8.78 -0.32 11.40
C ILE A 139 -9.29 -1.55 10.69
N SER A 140 -10.08 -1.37 9.65
CA SER A 140 -10.65 -2.43 8.84
C SER A 140 -10.00 -2.43 7.47
N THR A 141 -9.44 -3.54 7.04
CA THR A 141 -8.73 -3.65 5.77
C THR A 141 -9.34 -4.73 4.89
N LEU A 142 -9.67 -4.40 3.65
CA LEU A 142 -9.91 -5.38 2.59
C LEU A 142 -8.55 -5.76 1.98
N ARG A 143 -8.17 -7.03 2.08
CA ARG A 143 -6.86 -7.52 1.63
C ARG A 143 -6.85 -7.93 0.15
N SER A 144 -7.68 -7.28 -0.65
CA SER A 144 -7.69 -7.48 -2.09
C SER A 144 -6.42 -6.89 -2.73
N ALA A 145 -5.78 -7.64 -3.62
CA ALA A 145 -4.58 -7.20 -4.31
C ALA A 145 -4.87 -6.15 -5.40
N ASN A 146 -6.07 -6.18 -5.96
CA ASN A 146 -6.48 -5.27 -7.04
C ASN A 146 -7.40 -4.14 -6.58
N HIS A 147 -8.06 -4.26 -5.41
CA HIS A 147 -8.94 -3.25 -4.83
C HIS A 147 -8.71 -3.19 -3.31
N PRO A 148 -7.52 -2.79 -2.84
CA PRO A 148 -7.24 -2.67 -1.41
C PRO A 148 -8.01 -1.49 -0.82
N VAL A 149 -8.55 -1.69 0.40
CA VAL A 149 -9.22 -0.64 1.14
C VAL A 149 -8.77 -0.69 2.59
N GLU A 150 -8.62 0.48 3.19
CA GLU A 150 -8.45 0.63 4.64
C GLU A 150 -9.41 1.70 5.15
N GLU A 151 -10.18 1.36 6.17
CA GLU A 151 -11.12 2.24 6.86
C GLU A 151 -10.77 2.35 8.33
N ARG A 152 -10.95 3.54 8.92
CA ARG A 152 -10.68 3.81 10.33
C ARG A 152 -11.91 4.40 11.01
N VAL A 153 -12.26 3.85 12.16
CA VAL A 153 -13.40 4.29 12.96
C VAL A 153 -13.01 4.38 14.42
N ASP A 154 -13.17 5.55 15.00
CA ASP A 154 -12.96 5.77 16.44
C ASP A 154 -14.18 5.33 17.23
N PHE A 155 -13.96 4.71 18.38
CA PHE A 155 -15.00 4.28 19.29
C PHE A 155 -14.53 4.35 20.74
N VAL A 156 -15.48 4.22 21.66
CA VAL A 156 -15.23 4.27 23.10
C VAL A 156 -15.80 3.02 23.75
N LEU A 157 -14.98 2.36 24.57
CA LEU A 157 -15.42 1.33 25.50
C LEU A 157 -15.70 1.98 26.86
N PRO A 158 -16.87 1.72 27.45
CA PRO A 158 -17.27 2.29 28.76
C PRO A 158 -16.42 1.80 29.92
#